data_81b90d4220d2d490165bb0821dda8e6d
#
_entry.id   81b90d4220d2d490165bb0821dda8e6d
#
_cell.length_a   1.000
_cell.length_b   1.000
_cell.length_c   1.000
_cell.angle_alpha   90.00
_cell.angle_beta   90.00
_cell.angle_gamma   90.00
#
_symmetry.space_group_name_H-M   'P 1'
#
loop_
_entity.id
_entity.type
_entity.pdbx_description
1 polymer ?
#
loop_
_entity_poly.entity_id
_entity_poly.type
_entity_poly.pdbx_seq_one_letter_code
_entity_poly.pdbx_strand_id
1 'polypeptide(L)'
;MPHCIHEGDKMRAVVNGKEKELPDQVSVAQAIVGEPYVPGSSVALIRPMDAQRKLTNEYMVKTPKGCFIIELNGSKFAEAWKRLYHDVVGRNLRWQTSRVHAFGAFPTQLEKSRGTSSYKRYDCFFALGGYDVNTTYFMVARVDMSDDLGLQDAVFGRVTRGRHILELLEEGDIIEHIEPVVLRMTSQDAFSVTDLNVPVEDGMMIETFVGVKLDDRSPLCCEHFLVVTSEGSLPIDEKGFSYSASEANMDTSLGQEYSDVRHPDTVTVRHKGYQTGKIFFYNQVRQLNRSHNIVGQVTNGHNLVHLVPLKGRVLVQPDPMRIMTIGKTQAEAQRFLESMGKVQNRTGDTSDDAIIVEQEPEMTIYASKEKVIETLGVPKDKVFPLTMDSEASPWTVRYFRKVTGMDHKPIGTMKVHFTFEGMPMITFEGDPKLAADLYPERTFEGRSVRGDIGITNMSRPQRGLIGIRLEESEEFGPTGEETPGTSILGRFIGDLDDLMSGVSEGDIVYVRRATPEESAPKKAKRPAKAKSVAEGQKKPAKPKAPAAKKAKSTVKRSKPKED
;
A
#
# COMPACT_ATOMS: atom_id res chain seq x y z
N MET A 1 12.98 -39.81 -50.90
CA MET A 1 12.00 -39.85 -49.78
C MET A 1 12.07 -38.48 -49.11
N PRO A 2 11.01 -37.69 -49.06
CA PRO A 2 11.02 -36.41 -48.34
C PRO A 2 10.91 -36.69 -46.85
N HIS A 3 11.82 -36.09 -46.06
CA HIS A 3 11.74 -36.09 -44.62
C HIS A 3 10.42 -35.40 -44.20
N CYS A 4 9.55 -36.15 -43.56
CA CYS A 4 8.48 -35.58 -42.74
C CYS A 4 9.13 -34.78 -41.62
N ILE A 5 9.00 -33.47 -41.67
CA ILE A 5 9.22 -32.59 -40.54
C ILE A 5 8.07 -32.92 -39.58
N HIS A 6 8.37 -33.60 -38.44
CA HIS A 6 7.45 -33.67 -37.33
C HIS A 6 7.15 -32.23 -36.91
N GLU A 7 5.92 -31.75 -37.07
CA GLU A 7 5.39 -30.62 -36.33
C GLU A 7 5.62 -30.97 -34.84
N GLY A 8 6.50 -30.21 -34.17
CA GLY A 8 6.79 -30.43 -32.77
C GLY A 8 5.49 -30.29 -31.97
N ASP A 9 5.27 -31.20 -31.05
CA ASP A 9 4.15 -31.16 -30.12
C ASP A 9 4.09 -29.79 -29.45
N LYS A 10 2.97 -29.08 -29.68
CA LYS A 10 2.73 -27.77 -29.04
C LYS A 10 2.11 -28.03 -27.67
N MET A 11 2.68 -27.44 -26.63
CA MET A 11 2.09 -27.44 -25.30
C MET A 11 1.21 -26.20 -25.12
N ARG A 12 0.27 -26.24 -24.17
CA ARG A 12 -0.59 -25.13 -23.79
C ARG A 12 -0.23 -24.68 -22.38
N ALA A 13 -0.13 -23.38 -22.16
CA ALA A 13 -0.01 -22.80 -20.83
C ALA A 13 -0.96 -21.61 -20.70
N VAL A 14 -1.38 -21.30 -19.47
CA VAL A 14 -2.20 -20.12 -19.18
C VAL A 14 -1.30 -19.09 -18.51
N VAL A 15 -0.96 -18.00 -19.20
CA VAL A 15 -0.11 -16.93 -18.66
C VAL A 15 -0.98 -15.72 -18.35
N ASN A 16 -1.02 -15.32 -17.08
CA ASN A 16 -1.84 -14.20 -16.58
C ASN A 16 -3.32 -14.29 -17.05
N GLY A 17 -3.88 -15.50 -17.02
CA GLY A 17 -5.26 -15.77 -17.42
C GLY A 17 -5.50 -15.90 -18.92
N LYS A 18 -4.46 -15.80 -19.78
CA LYS A 18 -4.53 -15.95 -21.22
C LYS A 18 -3.90 -17.26 -21.66
N GLU A 19 -4.61 -18.05 -22.47
CA GLU A 19 -4.03 -19.26 -23.08
C GLU A 19 -2.96 -18.88 -24.11
N LYS A 20 -1.81 -19.57 -24.05
CA LYS A 20 -0.71 -19.45 -25.01
C LYS A 20 -0.33 -20.84 -25.50
N GLU A 21 -0.16 -21.00 -26.82
CA GLU A 21 0.49 -22.15 -27.42
C GLU A 21 2.00 -21.92 -27.42
N LEU A 22 2.73 -22.84 -26.83
CA LEU A 22 4.19 -22.77 -26.63
C LEU A 22 4.86 -23.97 -27.32
N PRO A 23 6.10 -23.83 -27.79
CA PRO A 23 6.89 -24.97 -28.23
C PRO A 23 7.15 -25.92 -27.06
N ASP A 24 7.36 -27.21 -27.36
CA ASP A 24 7.82 -28.17 -26.36
C ASP A 24 9.16 -27.74 -25.71
N GLN A 25 9.36 -28.00 -24.42
CA GLN A 25 10.56 -27.69 -23.64
C GLN A 25 10.88 -26.19 -23.49
N VAL A 26 9.89 -25.35 -23.35
CA VAL A 26 10.03 -23.91 -23.10
C VAL A 26 10.28 -23.61 -21.61
N SER A 27 11.18 -22.69 -21.32
CA SER A 27 11.35 -22.16 -19.96
C SER A 27 10.31 -21.09 -19.61
N VAL A 28 10.11 -20.84 -18.31
CA VAL A 28 9.24 -19.74 -17.83
C VAL A 28 9.69 -18.41 -18.44
N ALA A 29 11.01 -18.13 -18.57
CA ALA A 29 11.52 -16.92 -19.18
C ALA A 29 11.00 -16.71 -20.62
N GLN A 30 10.92 -17.79 -21.40
CA GLN A 30 10.41 -17.73 -22.78
C GLN A 30 8.88 -17.61 -22.82
N ALA A 31 8.18 -18.31 -21.92
CA ALA A 31 6.71 -18.29 -21.86
C ALA A 31 6.14 -16.93 -21.49
N ILE A 32 6.85 -16.15 -20.66
CA ILE A 32 6.40 -14.83 -20.19
C ILE A 32 6.87 -13.66 -21.07
N VAL A 33 7.50 -13.93 -22.21
CA VAL A 33 7.90 -12.86 -23.15
C VAL A 33 6.70 -12.03 -23.54
N GLY A 34 6.80 -10.71 -23.38
CA GLY A 34 5.72 -9.75 -23.63
C GLY A 34 4.73 -9.58 -22.47
N GLU A 35 4.89 -10.33 -21.38
CA GLU A 35 4.07 -10.14 -20.18
C GLU A 35 4.75 -9.19 -19.18
N PRO A 36 3.95 -8.51 -18.32
CA PRO A 36 4.50 -7.68 -17.25
C PRO A 36 5.36 -8.52 -16.29
N TYR A 37 6.62 -8.12 -16.14
CA TYR A 37 7.58 -8.76 -15.23
C TYR A 37 8.70 -7.77 -14.87
N VAL A 38 9.17 -7.82 -13.65
CA VAL A 38 10.33 -7.05 -13.17
C VAL A 38 11.41 -8.04 -12.68
N PRO A 39 12.67 -7.92 -13.13
CA PRO A 39 13.75 -8.78 -12.67
C PRO A 39 13.87 -8.84 -11.15
N GLY A 40 13.93 -10.06 -10.61
CA GLY A 40 13.97 -10.32 -9.16
C GLY A 40 12.61 -10.41 -8.49
N SER A 41 11.49 -10.16 -9.19
CA SER A 41 10.17 -10.50 -8.67
C SER A 41 9.88 -12.00 -8.84
N SER A 42 9.02 -12.52 -7.97
CA SER A 42 8.56 -13.90 -8.02
C SER A 42 7.50 -14.10 -9.10
N VAL A 43 7.49 -15.29 -9.70
CA VAL A 43 6.48 -15.78 -10.63
C VAL A 43 5.83 -17.01 -10.01
N ALA A 44 4.51 -17.10 -9.98
CA ALA A 44 3.81 -18.30 -9.53
C ALA A 44 3.64 -19.29 -10.66
N LEU A 45 3.89 -20.56 -10.37
CA LEU A 45 3.69 -21.71 -11.23
C LEU A 45 2.69 -22.64 -10.57
N ILE A 46 1.58 -22.88 -11.26
CA ILE A 46 0.48 -23.70 -10.75
C ILE A 46 0.27 -24.84 -11.74
N ARG A 47 0.57 -26.06 -11.32
CA ARG A 47 0.36 -27.23 -12.15
C ARG A 47 -1.14 -27.51 -12.31
N PRO A 48 -1.56 -27.97 -13.50
CA PRO A 48 -2.92 -28.44 -13.65
C PRO A 48 -3.09 -29.72 -12.81
N MET A 49 -3.84 -29.61 -11.75
CA MET A 49 -4.44 -30.78 -11.13
C MET A 49 -5.92 -30.78 -11.52
N ASP A 50 -6.51 -31.99 -11.65
CA ASP A 50 -7.96 -32.12 -11.68
C ASP A 50 -8.50 -31.33 -10.48
N ALA A 51 -8.90 -30.09 -10.75
CA ALA A 51 -9.36 -29.18 -9.75
C ALA A 51 -10.70 -29.69 -9.24
N GLN A 52 -10.66 -30.59 -8.28
CA GLN A 52 -11.79 -30.77 -7.38
C GLN A 52 -11.91 -29.44 -6.62
N ARG A 53 -12.65 -28.52 -7.24
CA ARG A 53 -13.23 -27.38 -6.52
C ARG A 53 -14.02 -27.96 -5.38
N LYS A 54 -13.41 -28.06 -4.21
CA LYS A 54 -14.11 -28.55 -3.03
C LYS A 54 -15.03 -27.40 -2.62
N LEU A 55 -16.26 -27.44 -3.14
CA LEU A 55 -17.35 -26.63 -2.61
C LEU A 55 -17.38 -26.92 -1.11
N THR A 56 -17.21 -25.91 -0.31
CA THR A 56 -17.45 -26.04 1.13
C THR A 56 -18.94 -26.20 1.36
N ASN A 57 -19.30 -26.68 2.54
CA ASN A 57 -20.69 -26.63 2.99
C ASN A 57 -21.10 -25.23 3.49
N GLU A 58 -20.35 -24.19 3.13
CA GLU A 58 -20.60 -22.84 3.57
C GLU A 58 -21.19 -21.98 2.44
N TYR A 59 -22.13 -21.13 2.78
CA TYR A 59 -22.74 -20.14 1.90
C TYR A 59 -22.60 -18.75 2.48
N MET A 60 -22.13 -17.81 1.68
CA MET A 60 -22.10 -16.40 2.04
C MET A 60 -23.40 -15.73 1.60
N VAL A 61 -24.07 -15.06 2.54
CA VAL A 61 -25.28 -14.27 2.32
C VAL A 61 -24.93 -12.80 2.49
N LYS A 62 -25.11 -12.00 1.43
CA LYS A 62 -24.85 -10.56 1.40
C LYS A 62 -26.15 -9.78 1.58
N THR A 63 -26.11 -8.77 2.45
CA THR A 63 -27.22 -7.85 2.74
C THR A 63 -26.67 -6.41 2.74
N PRO A 64 -27.54 -5.35 2.71
CA PRO A 64 -27.10 -3.95 2.82
C PRO A 64 -26.33 -3.64 4.11
N LYS A 65 -26.53 -4.43 5.16
CA LYS A 65 -25.85 -4.25 6.47
C LYS A 65 -24.54 -5.02 6.58
N GLY A 66 -24.18 -5.85 5.57
CA GLY A 66 -22.96 -6.67 5.52
C GLY A 66 -23.26 -8.15 5.21
N CYS A 67 -22.26 -9.01 5.43
CA CYS A 67 -22.35 -10.43 5.08
C CYS A 67 -22.36 -11.33 6.31
N PHE A 68 -23.09 -12.42 6.21
CA PHE A 68 -23.01 -13.54 7.17
C PHE A 68 -22.83 -14.87 6.44
N ILE A 69 -22.29 -15.87 7.13
CA ILE A 69 -22.00 -17.18 6.54
C ILE A 69 -22.83 -18.25 7.21
N ILE A 70 -23.50 -19.06 6.39
CA ILE A 70 -24.26 -20.24 6.78
C ILE A 70 -23.41 -21.47 6.50
N GLU A 71 -23.20 -22.32 7.48
CA GLU A 71 -22.63 -23.66 7.33
C GLU A 71 -23.74 -24.69 7.31
N LEU A 72 -23.80 -25.51 6.25
CA LEU A 72 -24.83 -26.53 6.07
C LEU A 72 -24.55 -27.77 6.92
N ASN A 73 -25.61 -28.40 7.43
CA ASN A 73 -25.53 -29.56 8.35
C ASN A 73 -25.63 -30.92 7.67
N GLY A 74 -25.74 -30.98 6.35
CA GLY A 74 -25.88 -32.24 5.61
C GLY A 74 -27.26 -32.91 5.67
N SER A 75 -28.30 -32.23 6.19
CA SER A 75 -29.67 -32.76 6.21
C SER A 75 -30.33 -32.75 4.81
N LYS A 76 -31.48 -33.42 4.67
CA LYS A 76 -32.28 -33.31 3.44
C LYS A 76 -32.66 -31.86 3.08
N PHE A 77 -32.80 -30.99 4.07
CA PHE A 77 -33.06 -29.58 3.88
C PHE A 77 -31.84 -28.79 3.47
N ALA A 78 -30.63 -29.26 3.79
CA ALA A 78 -29.40 -28.70 3.24
C ALA A 78 -29.28 -28.97 1.72
N GLU A 79 -29.72 -30.16 1.25
CA GLU A 79 -29.82 -30.42 -0.19
C GLU A 79 -30.94 -29.61 -0.85
N ALA A 80 -32.04 -29.34 -0.12
CA ALA A 80 -33.06 -28.41 -0.59
C ALA A 80 -32.50 -26.95 -0.69
N TRP A 81 -31.72 -26.49 0.30
CA TRP A 81 -31.04 -25.17 0.25
C TRP A 81 -30.17 -25.02 -1.00
N LYS A 82 -29.38 -26.02 -1.36
CA LYS A 82 -28.53 -25.98 -2.55
C LYS A 82 -29.30 -25.75 -3.86
N ARG A 83 -30.57 -26.10 -3.88
CA ARG A 83 -31.47 -25.88 -5.04
C ARG A 83 -32.24 -24.57 -4.95
N LEU A 84 -32.57 -24.12 -3.74
CA LEU A 84 -33.50 -23.03 -3.48
C LEU A 84 -32.83 -21.68 -3.13
N TYR A 85 -31.53 -21.64 -2.85
CA TYR A 85 -30.89 -20.40 -2.40
C TYR A 85 -30.98 -19.26 -3.43
N HIS A 86 -31.08 -19.57 -4.72
CA HIS A 86 -31.30 -18.58 -5.76
C HIS A 86 -32.67 -17.89 -5.64
N ASP A 87 -33.69 -18.63 -5.19
CA ASP A 87 -35.05 -18.08 -4.99
C ASP A 87 -35.13 -17.18 -3.76
N VAL A 88 -34.16 -17.29 -2.85
CA VAL A 88 -34.02 -16.45 -1.66
C VAL A 88 -33.35 -15.11 -1.98
N VAL A 89 -32.53 -15.03 -3.05
CA VAL A 89 -31.93 -13.78 -3.50
C VAL A 89 -33.01 -12.78 -3.93
N GLY A 90 -32.85 -11.53 -3.52
CA GLY A 90 -33.85 -10.47 -3.75
C GLY A 90 -35.03 -10.48 -2.77
N ARG A 91 -35.13 -11.47 -1.87
CA ARG A 91 -36.16 -11.46 -0.83
C ARG A 91 -35.74 -10.56 0.31
N ASN A 92 -36.73 -9.82 0.83
CA ASN A 92 -36.51 -8.93 1.96
C ASN A 92 -36.74 -9.65 3.29
N LEU A 93 -36.16 -9.10 4.35
CA LEU A 93 -36.58 -9.38 5.72
C LEU A 93 -38.01 -8.87 5.86
N ARG A 94 -38.96 -9.77 5.69
CA ARG A 94 -40.40 -9.39 5.63
C ARG A 94 -40.95 -9.06 6.99
N TRP A 95 -40.51 -9.77 8.01
CA TRP A 95 -40.85 -9.52 9.40
C TRP A 95 -39.80 -10.11 10.32
N GLN A 96 -39.70 -9.56 11.50
CA GLN A 96 -38.84 -10.07 12.55
C GLN A 96 -39.53 -10.03 13.90
N THR A 97 -39.15 -10.96 14.77
CA THR A 97 -39.59 -11.00 16.16
C THR A 97 -38.38 -11.14 17.09
N SER A 98 -38.63 -11.13 18.40
CA SER A 98 -37.56 -11.49 19.36
C SER A 98 -37.03 -12.90 19.18
N ARG A 99 -37.71 -13.78 18.40
CA ARG A 99 -37.41 -15.19 18.25
C ARG A 99 -36.78 -15.55 16.90
N VAL A 100 -37.15 -14.85 15.80
CA VAL A 100 -36.73 -15.20 14.44
C VAL A 100 -36.59 -13.98 13.54
N HIS A 101 -35.75 -14.09 12.53
CA HIS A 101 -35.76 -13.30 11.30
C HIS A 101 -36.39 -14.14 10.19
N ALA A 102 -37.30 -13.55 9.39
CA ALA A 102 -38.03 -14.23 8.33
C ALA A 102 -37.88 -13.50 7.00
N PHE A 103 -37.15 -14.12 6.07
CA PHE A 103 -36.94 -13.65 4.70
C PHE A 103 -37.90 -14.37 3.76
N GLY A 104 -38.60 -13.63 2.93
CA GLY A 104 -39.55 -14.23 2.00
C GLY A 104 -40.78 -13.38 1.75
N ALA A 105 -41.92 -13.94 1.30
CA ALA A 105 -42.16 -15.36 1.01
C ALA A 105 -41.75 -15.71 -0.42
N PHE A 106 -41.53 -17.00 -0.66
CA PHE A 106 -41.28 -17.56 -2.00
C PHE A 106 -41.91 -18.96 -2.13
N PRO A 107 -42.35 -19.38 -3.33
CA PRO A 107 -42.95 -20.68 -3.53
C PRO A 107 -41.88 -21.79 -3.53
N THR A 108 -42.22 -22.94 -2.97
CA THR A 108 -41.37 -24.13 -2.99
C THR A 108 -42.16 -25.40 -3.25
N GLN A 109 -41.47 -26.52 -3.44
CA GLN A 109 -42.04 -27.86 -3.54
C GLN A 109 -41.73 -28.70 -2.30
N LEU A 110 -41.51 -28.06 -1.14
CA LEU A 110 -41.24 -28.77 0.11
C LEU A 110 -42.49 -29.51 0.60
N GLU A 111 -42.35 -30.72 1.04
CA GLU A 111 -43.47 -31.48 1.61
C GLU A 111 -43.79 -30.99 3.01
N LYS A 112 -44.97 -30.47 3.19
CA LYS A 112 -45.49 -30.03 4.49
C LYS A 112 -45.53 -31.18 5.48
N SER A 113 -45.15 -30.91 6.71
CA SER A 113 -45.22 -31.86 7.82
C SER A 113 -45.61 -31.14 9.11
N ARG A 114 -46.37 -31.84 9.95
CA ARG A 114 -46.73 -31.32 11.26
C ARG A 114 -45.86 -31.94 12.33
N GLY A 115 -45.55 -31.18 13.32
CA GLY A 115 -44.75 -31.60 14.48
C GLY A 115 -43.84 -30.48 15.00
N THR A 116 -43.67 -30.48 16.29
CA THR A 116 -42.79 -29.49 16.95
C THR A 116 -41.33 -29.88 16.70
N SER A 117 -40.54 -28.91 16.21
CA SER A 117 -39.09 -29.00 16.04
C SER A 117 -38.39 -28.04 16.97
N SER A 118 -37.17 -28.42 17.41
CA SER A 118 -36.32 -27.58 18.23
C SER A 118 -35.29 -26.84 17.38
N TYR A 119 -35.17 -25.55 17.59
CA TYR A 119 -34.24 -24.66 16.89
C TYR A 119 -33.33 -24.00 17.91
N LYS A 120 -32.03 -24.02 17.66
CA LYS A 120 -31.05 -23.31 18.47
C LYS A 120 -30.76 -21.91 17.89
N ARG A 121 -30.33 -21.01 18.70
CA ARG A 121 -29.93 -19.68 18.26
C ARG A 121 -28.95 -19.75 17.09
N TYR A 122 -29.22 -18.99 16.03
CA TYR A 122 -28.52 -18.95 14.74
C TYR A 122 -28.75 -20.14 13.80
N ASP A 123 -29.62 -21.10 14.13
CA ASP A 123 -30.03 -22.12 13.19
C ASP A 123 -30.79 -21.48 12.01
N CYS A 124 -30.46 -21.98 10.82
CA CYS A 124 -31.10 -21.62 9.55
C CYS A 124 -32.04 -22.73 9.12
N PHE A 125 -33.28 -22.37 8.83
CA PHE A 125 -34.33 -23.34 8.53
C PHE A 125 -35.38 -22.77 7.59
N PHE A 126 -36.16 -23.66 6.94
CA PHE A 126 -37.35 -23.28 6.21
C PHE A 126 -38.59 -23.39 7.09
N ALA A 127 -39.55 -22.52 6.82
CA ALA A 127 -40.85 -22.53 7.48
C ALA A 127 -41.97 -22.20 6.47
N LEU A 128 -43.16 -22.76 6.67
CA LEU A 128 -44.33 -22.52 5.83
C LEU A 128 -45.31 -21.57 6.54
N GLY A 129 -45.65 -20.45 5.92
CA GLY A 129 -46.70 -19.57 6.39
C GLY A 129 -48.06 -20.23 6.23
N GLY A 130 -48.73 -20.52 7.35
CA GLY A 130 -50.05 -21.18 7.33
C GLY A 130 -50.08 -22.57 6.69
N TYR A 131 -48.95 -23.30 6.74
CA TYR A 131 -48.79 -24.61 6.09
C TYR A 131 -48.91 -24.59 4.54
N ASP A 132 -48.71 -23.40 3.94
CA ASP A 132 -48.75 -23.23 2.49
C ASP A 132 -47.36 -23.18 1.89
N VAL A 133 -47.03 -24.09 0.99
CA VAL A 133 -45.73 -24.18 0.28
C VAL A 133 -45.49 -22.97 -0.63
N ASN A 134 -46.52 -22.23 -1.03
CA ASN A 134 -46.36 -20.98 -1.77
C ASN A 134 -45.89 -19.82 -0.89
N THR A 135 -45.98 -19.97 0.42
CA THR A 135 -45.52 -18.98 1.42
C THR A 135 -44.38 -19.51 2.27
N THR A 136 -43.36 -20.05 1.63
CA THR A 136 -42.15 -20.51 2.30
C THR A 136 -41.28 -19.31 2.69
N TYR A 137 -40.68 -19.41 3.89
CA TYR A 137 -39.71 -18.45 4.41
C TYR A 137 -38.37 -19.12 4.66
N PHE A 138 -37.29 -18.43 4.36
CA PHE A 138 -35.99 -18.68 4.96
C PHE A 138 -35.93 -17.98 6.31
N MET A 139 -35.71 -18.73 7.37
CA MET A 139 -35.68 -18.18 8.73
C MET A 139 -34.34 -18.40 9.42
N VAL A 140 -33.98 -17.47 10.32
CA VAL A 140 -32.84 -17.58 11.22
C VAL A 140 -33.35 -17.40 12.66
N ALA A 141 -33.07 -18.39 13.51
CA ALA A 141 -33.45 -18.34 14.93
C ALA A 141 -32.58 -17.32 15.68
N ARG A 142 -33.22 -16.42 16.44
CA ARG A 142 -32.55 -15.43 17.32
C ARG A 142 -32.33 -15.96 18.74
N VAL A 143 -33.12 -16.91 19.16
CA VAL A 143 -33.07 -17.58 20.47
C VAL A 143 -33.34 -19.07 20.28
N ASP A 144 -33.04 -19.84 21.31
CA ASP A 144 -33.45 -21.24 21.37
C ASP A 144 -34.98 -21.32 21.52
N MET A 145 -35.62 -22.09 20.63
CA MET A 145 -37.09 -22.19 20.60
C MET A 145 -37.55 -23.55 20.13
N SER A 146 -38.81 -23.87 20.36
CA SER A 146 -39.48 -25.05 19.82
C SER A 146 -40.87 -24.62 19.30
N ASP A 147 -41.14 -24.96 18.04
CA ASP A 147 -42.40 -24.59 17.38
C ASP A 147 -42.77 -25.60 16.25
N ASP A 148 -44.03 -25.63 15.86
CA ASP A 148 -44.49 -26.26 14.63
C ASP A 148 -44.66 -25.15 13.56
N LEU A 149 -43.71 -25.12 12.63
CA LEU A 149 -43.65 -24.11 11.57
C LEU A 149 -43.90 -24.71 10.18
N GLY A 150 -44.68 -25.80 10.14
CA GLY A 150 -45.17 -26.41 8.91
C GLY A 150 -44.18 -27.38 8.23
N LEU A 151 -42.95 -27.50 8.77
CA LEU A 151 -41.91 -28.41 8.32
C LEU A 151 -41.19 -28.97 9.55
N GLN A 152 -41.20 -30.32 9.68
CA GLN A 152 -40.52 -30.97 10.78
C GLN A 152 -39.04 -31.14 10.48
N ASP A 153 -38.17 -30.79 11.48
CA ASP A 153 -36.71 -30.88 11.42
C ASP A 153 -36.09 -30.16 10.21
N ALA A 154 -36.65 -28.97 9.89
CA ALA A 154 -36.30 -28.21 8.70
C ALA A 154 -35.00 -27.43 8.78
N VAL A 155 -34.20 -27.62 9.84
CA VAL A 155 -32.89 -26.98 9.98
C VAL A 155 -31.94 -27.55 8.91
N PHE A 156 -31.39 -26.66 8.08
CA PHE A 156 -30.45 -26.98 7.04
C PHE A 156 -29.02 -26.52 7.29
N GLY A 157 -28.83 -25.60 8.25
CA GLY A 157 -27.51 -25.07 8.56
C GLY A 157 -27.55 -24.12 9.74
N ARG A 158 -26.44 -23.43 9.96
CA ARG A 158 -26.27 -22.49 11.06
C ARG A 158 -25.40 -21.31 10.64
N VAL A 159 -25.73 -20.12 11.13
CA VAL A 159 -24.83 -18.95 10.96
C VAL A 159 -23.61 -19.10 11.86
N THR A 160 -22.45 -19.27 11.24
CA THR A 160 -21.16 -19.45 11.93
C THR A 160 -20.38 -18.16 12.04
N ARG A 161 -20.46 -17.29 11.02
CA ARG A 161 -19.76 -16.00 10.95
C ARG A 161 -20.72 -14.87 10.55
N GLY A 162 -20.41 -13.63 10.95
CA GLY A 162 -21.24 -12.46 10.65
C GLY A 162 -22.51 -12.36 11.50
N ARG A 163 -22.59 -13.02 12.68
CA ARG A 163 -23.77 -13.03 13.57
C ARG A 163 -24.22 -11.64 13.98
N HIS A 164 -23.29 -10.69 14.10
CA HIS A 164 -23.61 -9.29 14.44
C HIS A 164 -24.41 -8.59 13.32
N ILE A 165 -24.28 -9.04 12.06
CA ILE A 165 -25.06 -8.48 10.95
C ILE A 165 -26.53 -8.78 11.14
N LEU A 166 -26.89 -9.96 11.65
CA LEU A 166 -28.26 -10.33 11.93
C LEU A 166 -28.94 -9.35 12.90
N GLU A 167 -28.19 -8.83 13.88
CA GLU A 167 -28.72 -7.88 14.87
C GLU A 167 -28.87 -6.44 14.30
N LEU A 168 -28.23 -6.16 13.15
CA LEU A 168 -28.30 -4.87 12.46
C LEU A 168 -29.40 -4.84 11.39
N LEU A 169 -29.98 -6.01 11.03
CA LEU A 169 -31.00 -6.10 10.00
C LEU A 169 -32.31 -5.43 10.45
N GLU A 170 -32.94 -4.75 9.52
CA GLU A 170 -34.23 -4.08 9.66
C GLU A 170 -35.25 -4.66 8.68
N GLU A 171 -36.54 -4.58 9.01
CA GLU A 171 -37.58 -5.01 8.08
C GLU A 171 -37.48 -4.21 6.77
N GLY A 172 -37.48 -4.93 5.66
CA GLY A 172 -37.27 -4.38 4.33
C GLY A 172 -35.87 -4.60 3.78
N ASP A 173 -34.85 -4.87 4.61
CA ASP A 173 -33.50 -5.21 4.11
C ASP A 173 -33.55 -6.45 3.23
N ILE A 174 -32.93 -6.38 2.04
CA ILE A 174 -32.95 -7.45 1.04
C ILE A 174 -31.72 -8.33 1.13
N ILE A 175 -31.85 -9.60 0.77
CA ILE A 175 -30.71 -10.46 0.47
C ILE A 175 -30.23 -10.12 -0.94
N GLU A 176 -29.09 -9.42 -1.03
CA GLU A 176 -28.55 -8.95 -2.30
C GLU A 176 -27.93 -10.08 -3.13
N HIS A 177 -27.23 -11.00 -2.45
CA HIS A 177 -26.53 -12.09 -3.11
C HIS A 177 -26.31 -13.27 -2.17
N ILE A 178 -26.31 -14.48 -2.73
CA ILE A 178 -25.93 -15.70 -2.01
C ILE A 178 -24.99 -16.50 -2.91
N GLU A 179 -23.84 -16.89 -2.39
CA GLU A 179 -22.89 -17.73 -3.13
C GLU A 179 -22.26 -18.80 -2.23
N PRO A 180 -21.97 -19.98 -2.78
CA PRO A 180 -21.20 -20.98 -2.05
C PRO A 180 -19.78 -20.49 -1.82
N VAL A 181 -19.29 -20.65 -0.59
CA VAL A 181 -17.89 -20.36 -0.26
C VAL A 181 -17.00 -21.45 -0.87
N VAL A 182 -16.23 -21.08 -1.86
CA VAL A 182 -15.25 -21.97 -2.48
C VAL A 182 -13.94 -21.83 -1.71
N LEU A 183 -13.53 -22.88 -0.97
CA LEU A 183 -12.14 -22.95 -0.54
C LEU A 183 -11.30 -23.19 -1.80
N ARG A 184 -10.57 -22.16 -2.21
CA ARG A 184 -9.43 -22.37 -3.09
C ARG A 184 -8.39 -23.12 -2.26
N MET A 185 -8.38 -24.44 -2.35
CA MET A 185 -7.24 -25.20 -1.87
C MET A 185 -6.06 -24.75 -2.73
N THR A 186 -5.08 -24.09 -2.13
CA THR A 186 -3.75 -23.97 -2.72
C THR A 186 -3.32 -25.41 -2.97
N SER A 187 -3.28 -25.84 -4.22
CA SER A 187 -2.84 -27.20 -4.56
C SER A 187 -1.42 -27.34 -4.00
N GLN A 188 -1.07 -28.50 -3.49
CA GLN A 188 0.30 -28.77 -3.02
C GLN A 188 1.34 -28.60 -4.15
N ASP A 189 0.89 -28.48 -5.40
CA ASP A 189 1.71 -28.32 -6.60
C ASP A 189 1.79 -26.88 -7.13
N ALA A 190 1.40 -25.89 -6.34
CA ALA A 190 1.59 -24.49 -6.65
C ALA A 190 2.80 -23.93 -5.88
N PHE A 191 3.74 -23.31 -6.57
CA PHE A 191 4.95 -22.73 -6.00
C PHE A 191 5.36 -21.46 -6.72
N SER A 192 6.22 -20.67 -6.12
CA SER A 192 6.77 -19.48 -6.77
C SER A 192 8.28 -19.64 -7.00
N VAL A 193 8.75 -19.03 -8.09
CA VAL A 193 10.15 -19.03 -8.50
C VAL A 193 10.63 -17.62 -8.79
N THR A 194 11.92 -17.40 -8.61
CA THR A 194 12.64 -16.21 -9.10
C THR A 194 13.61 -16.57 -10.21
N ASP A 195 14.02 -17.83 -10.29
CA ASP A 195 14.76 -18.37 -11.42
C ASP A 195 13.77 -18.78 -12.53
N LEU A 196 13.86 -18.11 -13.66
CA LEU A 196 12.97 -18.31 -14.81
C LEU A 196 13.44 -19.42 -15.76
N ASN A 197 14.52 -20.13 -15.46
CA ASN A 197 15.00 -21.28 -16.26
C ASN A 197 14.20 -22.57 -15.99
N VAL A 198 13.22 -22.52 -15.12
CA VAL A 198 12.30 -23.66 -14.83
C VAL A 198 11.50 -24.00 -16.10
N PRO A 199 11.42 -25.30 -16.49
CA PRO A 199 10.62 -25.72 -17.63
C PRO A 199 9.11 -25.53 -17.35
N VAL A 200 8.38 -25.15 -18.39
CA VAL A 200 6.91 -25.08 -18.36
C VAL A 200 6.37 -26.47 -18.70
N GLU A 201 5.33 -26.90 -18.00
CA GLU A 201 4.59 -28.14 -18.23
C GLU A 201 3.26 -27.86 -18.96
N ASP A 202 2.75 -28.84 -19.72
CA ASP A 202 1.47 -28.68 -20.43
C ASP A 202 0.32 -28.41 -19.45
N GLY A 203 -0.51 -27.40 -19.78
CA GLY A 203 -1.61 -26.97 -18.94
C GLY A 203 -1.19 -26.10 -17.72
N MET A 204 0.10 -25.80 -17.51
CA MET A 204 0.57 -24.98 -16.38
C MET A 204 -0.01 -23.57 -16.43
N MET A 205 -0.47 -23.05 -15.27
CA MET A 205 -0.82 -21.65 -15.11
C MET A 205 0.36 -20.86 -14.53
N ILE A 206 0.64 -19.71 -15.13
CA ILE A 206 1.78 -18.83 -14.78
C ILE A 206 1.22 -17.44 -14.44
N GLU A 207 1.51 -16.95 -13.23
CA GLU A 207 1.14 -15.60 -12.79
C GLU A 207 2.42 -14.79 -12.56
N THR A 208 2.60 -13.69 -13.31
CA THR A 208 3.82 -12.86 -13.27
C THR A 208 3.63 -11.56 -12.51
N PHE A 209 2.40 -11.12 -12.31
CA PHE A 209 2.05 -9.92 -11.56
C PHE A 209 0.74 -10.07 -10.80
N VAL A 210 0.55 -9.21 -9.80
CA VAL A 210 -0.69 -9.08 -9.05
C VAL A 210 -1.43 -7.85 -9.58
N GLY A 211 -2.54 -8.07 -10.29
CA GLY A 211 -3.44 -7.00 -10.74
C GLY A 211 -4.38 -6.61 -9.60
N VAL A 212 -4.53 -5.30 -9.34
CA VAL A 212 -5.43 -4.79 -8.29
C VAL A 212 -6.33 -3.71 -8.86
N LYS A 213 -7.64 -3.97 -8.89
CA LYS A 213 -8.65 -2.96 -9.21
C LYS A 213 -8.92 -2.13 -7.96
N LEU A 214 -8.68 -0.83 -8.05
CA LEU A 214 -8.82 0.08 -6.91
C LEU A 214 -10.29 0.43 -6.62
N ASP A 215 -10.58 0.70 -5.34
CA ASP A 215 -11.89 1.10 -4.84
C ASP A 215 -11.93 2.62 -4.64
N ASP A 216 -12.86 3.30 -5.31
CA ASP A 216 -12.96 4.76 -5.30
C ASP A 216 -13.45 5.37 -3.97
N ARG A 217 -13.87 4.54 -3.04
CA ARG A 217 -14.33 4.95 -1.70
C ARG A 217 -13.18 5.18 -0.71
N SER A 218 -11.93 4.85 -1.08
CA SER A 218 -10.74 5.04 -0.24
C SER A 218 -9.63 5.79 -0.99
N PRO A 219 -9.84 7.02 -1.47
CA PRO A 219 -8.92 7.72 -2.36
C PRO A 219 -7.54 7.99 -1.75
N LEU A 220 -7.44 8.34 -0.46
CA LEU A 220 -6.17 8.56 0.23
C LEU A 220 -5.36 7.26 0.38
N CYS A 221 -6.03 6.18 0.79
CA CYS A 221 -5.38 4.88 0.92
C CYS A 221 -5.04 4.27 -0.44
N CYS A 222 -5.81 4.55 -1.50
CA CYS A 222 -5.46 4.19 -2.86
C CYS A 222 -4.20 4.95 -3.32
N GLU A 223 -4.10 6.26 -3.06
CA GLU A 223 -2.90 7.01 -3.41
C GLU A 223 -1.66 6.49 -2.67
N HIS A 224 -1.78 6.17 -1.37
CA HIS A 224 -0.72 5.50 -0.62
C HIS A 224 -0.31 4.16 -1.27
N PHE A 225 -1.28 3.31 -1.63
CA PHE A 225 -1.03 2.05 -2.32
C PHE A 225 -0.30 2.26 -3.65
N LEU A 226 -0.72 3.27 -4.43
CA LEU A 226 -0.11 3.64 -5.71
C LEU A 226 1.33 4.14 -5.55
N VAL A 227 1.63 4.92 -4.50
CA VAL A 227 3.00 5.36 -4.18
C VAL A 227 3.89 4.16 -3.92
N VAL A 228 3.44 3.25 -3.05
CA VAL A 228 4.23 2.07 -2.63
C VAL A 228 4.48 1.11 -3.79
N THR A 229 3.50 0.94 -4.69
CA THR A 229 3.61 0.04 -5.84
C THR A 229 4.30 0.66 -7.06
N SER A 230 4.51 1.99 -7.07
CA SER A 230 5.16 2.70 -8.19
C SER A 230 6.66 2.36 -8.37
N GLU A 231 7.31 1.78 -7.35
CA GLU A 231 8.70 1.33 -7.42
C GLU A 231 8.90 0.00 -8.18
N GLY A 232 7.82 -0.53 -8.78
CA GLY A 232 7.82 -1.69 -9.67
C GLY A 232 7.61 -3.02 -8.97
N SER A 233 8.14 -3.26 -7.77
CA SER A 233 7.89 -4.52 -7.05
C SER A 233 7.70 -4.29 -5.55
N LEU A 234 6.70 -4.98 -4.99
CA LEU A 234 6.30 -4.90 -3.59
C LEU A 234 6.91 -6.07 -2.80
N PRO A 235 7.63 -5.84 -1.67
CA PRO A 235 8.07 -6.90 -0.80
C PRO A 235 6.88 -7.49 -0.02
N ILE A 236 6.90 -8.79 0.26
CA ILE A 236 5.97 -9.46 1.17
C ILE A 236 6.73 -9.74 2.48
N ASP A 237 6.46 -8.93 3.49
CA ASP A 237 7.19 -8.88 4.74
C ASP A 237 6.58 -9.75 5.84
N GLU A 238 5.30 -10.05 5.73
CA GLU A 238 4.57 -10.87 6.69
C GLU A 238 3.60 -11.82 5.99
N LYS A 239 3.46 -13.02 6.52
CA LYS A 239 2.49 -14.02 6.10
C LYS A 239 1.72 -14.55 7.28
N GLY A 240 0.42 -14.30 7.29
CA GLY A 240 -0.52 -14.89 8.23
C GLY A 240 -1.30 -16.03 7.59
N PHE A 241 -2.09 -16.73 8.39
CA PHE A 241 -2.96 -17.81 7.88
C PHE A 241 -3.98 -17.32 6.84
N SER A 242 -4.42 -16.06 6.92
CA SER A 242 -5.48 -15.49 6.09
C SER A 242 -5.06 -14.28 5.26
N TYR A 243 -3.77 -13.95 5.25
CA TYR A 243 -3.27 -12.80 4.51
C TYR A 243 -1.78 -12.90 4.23
N SER A 244 -1.34 -12.18 3.21
CA SER A 244 0.05 -11.76 3.00
C SER A 244 0.11 -10.23 3.14
N ALA A 245 1.20 -9.68 3.68
CA ALA A 245 1.28 -8.26 3.93
C ALA A 245 2.65 -7.66 3.59
N SER A 246 2.63 -6.38 3.19
CA SER A 246 3.82 -5.57 2.94
C SER A 246 3.91 -4.44 3.95
N GLU A 247 5.12 -4.23 4.47
CA GLU A 247 5.47 -3.14 5.39
C GLU A 247 6.10 -1.94 4.67
N ALA A 248 6.11 -1.95 3.33
CA ALA A 248 6.63 -0.84 2.56
C ALA A 248 5.88 0.46 2.91
N ASN A 249 6.64 1.52 3.13
CA ASN A 249 6.16 2.85 3.49
C ASN A 249 5.16 2.87 4.67
N MET A 250 5.43 2.09 5.71
CA MET A 250 4.65 2.12 6.96
C MET A 250 4.69 3.48 7.64
N ASP A 251 3.77 3.62 8.60
CA ASP A 251 3.62 4.79 9.46
C ASP A 251 3.16 6.08 8.76
N THR A 252 2.54 5.95 7.61
CA THR A 252 1.87 7.05 6.91
C THR A 252 0.60 7.46 7.66
N SER A 253 0.34 8.78 7.73
CA SER A 253 -0.89 9.30 8.34
C SER A 253 -2.03 9.21 7.35
N LEU A 254 -2.90 8.25 7.54
CA LEU A 254 -4.08 8.00 6.71
C LEU A 254 -5.34 8.20 7.54
N GLY A 255 -6.38 8.76 6.93
CA GLY A 255 -7.70 8.91 7.54
C GLY A 255 -8.53 7.63 7.48
N GLN A 256 -9.64 7.61 8.22
CA GLN A 256 -10.64 6.57 8.05
C GLN A 256 -11.44 6.86 6.78
N GLU A 257 -11.54 5.86 5.92
CA GLU A 257 -12.31 5.89 4.67
C GLU A 257 -13.28 4.70 4.65
N TYR A 258 -13.22 3.85 3.64
CA TYR A 258 -14.14 2.72 3.50
C TYR A 258 -13.61 1.45 4.17
N SER A 259 -14.42 0.85 5.03
CA SER A 259 -14.14 -0.41 5.72
C SER A 259 -15.34 -1.34 5.64
N ASP A 260 -15.11 -2.60 5.33
CA ASP A 260 -16.13 -3.65 5.25
C ASP A 260 -15.55 -5.02 5.66
N VAL A 261 -16.35 -6.07 5.56
CA VAL A 261 -15.88 -7.46 5.63
C VAL A 261 -14.85 -7.69 4.52
N ARG A 262 -13.74 -8.31 4.90
CA ARG A 262 -12.64 -8.60 3.97
C ARG A 262 -12.81 -10.00 3.44
N HIS A 263 -13.10 -10.10 2.16
CA HIS A 263 -13.22 -11.36 1.43
C HIS A 263 -11.85 -11.81 0.90
N PRO A 264 -11.72 -13.04 0.41
CA PRO A 264 -10.56 -13.40 -0.41
C PRO A 264 -10.36 -12.40 -1.53
N ASP A 265 -9.11 -12.13 -1.85
CA ASP A 265 -8.67 -11.14 -2.84
C ASP A 265 -8.88 -9.66 -2.45
N THR A 266 -9.48 -9.37 -1.29
CA THR A 266 -9.56 -7.98 -0.79
C THR A 266 -8.17 -7.46 -0.44
N VAL A 267 -7.87 -6.24 -0.90
CA VAL A 267 -6.66 -5.50 -0.53
C VAL A 267 -7.04 -4.36 0.41
N THR A 268 -6.31 -4.24 1.52
CA THR A 268 -6.54 -3.16 2.49
C THR A 268 -5.27 -2.46 2.89
N VAL A 269 -5.41 -1.20 3.32
CA VAL A 269 -4.37 -0.44 3.99
C VAL A 269 -4.79 -0.16 5.42
N ARG A 270 -3.89 -0.39 6.36
CA ARG A 270 -4.13 -0.07 7.77
C ARG A 270 -3.95 1.43 8.00
N HIS A 271 -5.01 2.10 8.46
CA HIS A 271 -4.97 3.55 8.67
C HIS A 271 -4.83 3.97 10.14
N LYS A 272 -5.02 3.05 11.09
CA LYS A 272 -5.01 3.36 12.53
C LYS A 272 -4.30 2.30 13.37
N GLY A 273 -3.62 2.75 14.43
CA GLY A 273 -2.91 1.90 15.38
C GLY A 273 -1.46 1.62 14.95
N TYR A 274 -0.87 0.58 15.50
CA TYR A 274 0.48 0.16 15.18
C TYR A 274 0.61 -0.29 13.72
N GLN A 275 1.70 0.08 13.03
CA GLN A 275 1.96 -0.23 11.62
C GLN A 275 0.92 0.37 10.65
N THR A 276 0.54 1.65 10.81
CA THR A 276 -0.25 2.38 9.81
C THR A 276 0.49 2.45 8.47
N GLY A 277 -0.24 2.34 7.37
CA GLY A 277 0.32 2.25 6.02
C GLY A 277 0.60 0.83 5.54
N LYS A 278 0.60 -0.17 6.43
CA LYS A 278 0.79 -1.58 6.07
C LYS A 278 -0.32 -2.07 5.15
N ILE A 279 0.08 -2.75 4.08
CA ILE A 279 -0.80 -3.28 3.03
C ILE A 279 -1.07 -4.75 3.29
N PHE A 280 -2.34 -5.19 3.16
CA PHE A 280 -2.75 -6.57 3.37
C PHE A 280 -3.49 -7.11 2.16
N PHE A 281 -3.14 -8.32 1.72
CA PHE A 281 -3.83 -9.11 0.70
C PHE A 281 -4.46 -10.31 1.39
N TYR A 282 -5.79 -10.44 1.33
CA TYR A 282 -6.51 -11.49 2.05
C TYR A 282 -6.79 -12.70 1.16
N ASN A 283 -6.61 -13.91 1.71
CA ASN A 283 -6.98 -15.19 1.07
C ASN A 283 -8.15 -15.90 1.76
N GLN A 284 -8.66 -15.32 2.87
CA GLN A 284 -9.81 -15.83 3.60
C GLN A 284 -10.69 -14.70 4.10
N VAL A 285 -11.97 -15.03 4.33
CA VAL A 285 -12.92 -14.07 4.91
C VAL A 285 -12.48 -13.65 6.30
N ARG A 286 -12.43 -12.35 6.53
CA ARG A 286 -12.21 -11.71 7.84
C ARG A 286 -13.30 -10.72 8.13
N GLN A 287 -13.71 -10.68 9.40
CA GLN A 287 -14.72 -9.72 9.88
C GLN A 287 -14.25 -8.28 9.67
N LEU A 288 -15.22 -7.37 9.58
CA LEU A 288 -14.98 -5.94 9.52
C LEU A 288 -14.02 -5.49 10.63
N ASN A 289 -13.02 -4.72 10.27
CA ASN A 289 -12.12 -4.04 11.18
C ASN A 289 -11.94 -2.60 10.73
N ARG A 290 -12.45 -1.67 11.53
CA ARG A 290 -12.42 -0.23 11.24
C ARG A 290 -11.01 0.39 11.21
N SER A 291 -9.97 -0.37 11.54
CA SER A 291 -8.57 0.09 11.38
C SER A 291 -8.00 -0.17 9.99
N HIS A 292 -8.76 -0.82 9.10
CA HIS A 292 -8.37 -1.16 7.75
C HIS A 292 -9.34 -0.53 6.75
N ASN A 293 -8.83 0.29 5.85
CA ASN A 293 -9.58 0.76 4.69
C ASN A 293 -9.39 -0.21 3.53
N ILE A 294 -10.46 -0.55 2.83
CA ILE A 294 -10.41 -1.35 1.61
C ILE A 294 -9.94 -0.44 0.48
N VAL A 295 -8.86 -0.82 -0.20
CA VAL A 295 -8.30 -0.07 -1.33
C VAL A 295 -8.56 -0.75 -2.67
N GLY A 296 -8.99 -2.01 -2.68
CA GLY A 296 -9.33 -2.69 -3.91
C GLY A 296 -9.43 -4.20 -3.78
N GLN A 297 -9.46 -4.84 -4.96
CA GLN A 297 -9.51 -6.30 -5.09
C GLN A 297 -8.47 -6.79 -6.08
N VAL A 298 -7.86 -7.94 -5.79
CA VAL A 298 -6.98 -8.64 -6.72
C VAL A 298 -7.82 -9.16 -7.90
N THR A 299 -7.38 -8.88 -9.11
CA THR A 299 -8.03 -9.31 -10.36
C THR A 299 -7.18 -10.32 -11.15
N ASN A 300 -5.89 -10.36 -10.88
CA ASN A 300 -4.93 -11.28 -11.46
C ASN A 300 -3.84 -11.58 -10.43
N GLY A 301 -3.18 -12.74 -10.52
CA GLY A 301 -2.11 -13.10 -9.59
C GLY A 301 -2.60 -13.46 -8.19
N HIS A 302 -3.81 -14.03 -8.11
CA HIS A 302 -4.45 -14.44 -6.85
C HIS A 302 -3.59 -15.42 -6.03
N ASN A 303 -2.88 -16.32 -6.70
CA ASN A 303 -2.00 -17.28 -6.04
C ASN A 303 -0.62 -16.67 -5.77
N LEU A 304 -0.11 -15.86 -6.71
CA LEU A 304 1.24 -15.30 -6.65
C LEU A 304 1.50 -14.60 -5.32
N VAL A 305 0.64 -13.67 -4.90
CA VAL A 305 0.83 -12.88 -3.67
C VAL A 305 0.88 -13.75 -2.41
N HIS A 306 0.30 -14.96 -2.45
CA HIS A 306 0.29 -15.89 -1.32
C HIS A 306 1.35 -16.99 -1.42
N LEU A 307 1.86 -17.29 -2.62
CA LEU A 307 2.93 -18.26 -2.84
C LEU A 307 4.32 -17.67 -2.69
N VAL A 308 4.51 -16.38 -2.97
CA VAL A 308 5.82 -15.73 -2.85
C VAL A 308 6.39 -15.94 -1.43
N PRO A 309 7.69 -16.25 -1.28
CA PRO A 309 8.29 -16.48 0.04
C PRO A 309 8.33 -15.19 0.88
N LEU A 310 8.48 -15.35 2.19
CA LEU A 310 8.71 -14.22 3.08
C LEU A 310 9.94 -13.41 2.63
N LYS A 311 9.84 -12.08 2.57
CA LYS A 311 10.83 -11.16 1.99
C LYS A 311 11.02 -11.27 0.48
N GLY A 312 10.28 -12.16 -0.20
CA GLY A 312 10.20 -12.16 -1.66
C GLY A 312 9.41 -10.94 -2.17
N ARG A 313 9.51 -10.69 -3.46
CA ARG A 313 8.91 -9.50 -4.10
C ARG A 313 7.93 -9.91 -5.19
N VAL A 314 6.86 -9.14 -5.36
CA VAL A 314 5.87 -9.30 -6.43
C VAL A 314 5.72 -8.02 -7.22
N LEU A 315 5.57 -8.12 -8.54
CA LEU A 315 5.13 -7.00 -9.36
C LEU A 315 3.64 -6.76 -9.08
N VAL A 316 3.25 -5.53 -8.78
CA VAL A 316 1.84 -5.13 -8.59
C VAL A 316 1.45 -4.14 -9.67
N GLN A 317 0.33 -4.38 -10.33
CA GLN A 317 -0.26 -3.49 -11.33
C GLN A 317 -1.63 -3.00 -10.86
N PRO A 318 -1.71 -1.77 -10.36
CA PRO A 318 -2.99 -1.15 -10.00
C PRO A 318 -3.79 -0.69 -11.21
N ASP A 319 -5.10 -0.73 -11.12
CA ASP A 319 -6.04 -0.17 -12.06
C ASP A 319 -7.04 0.75 -11.31
N PRO A 320 -7.02 2.07 -11.55
CA PRO A 320 -6.20 2.80 -12.51
C PRO A 320 -4.71 2.87 -12.11
N MET A 321 -3.83 3.00 -13.10
CA MET A 321 -2.43 3.35 -12.87
C MET A 321 -2.31 4.75 -12.27
N ARG A 322 -1.23 5.00 -11.54
CA ARG A 322 -0.98 6.28 -10.90
C ARG A 322 -0.90 7.44 -11.90
N ILE A 323 -1.72 8.47 -11.68
CA ILE A 323 -1.71 9.71 -12.45
C ILE A 323 -1.03 10.78 -11.58
N MET A 324 0.28 10.99 -11.82
CA MET A 324 1.08 11.96 -11.07
C MET A 324 1.96 12.75 -12.03
N THR A 325 1.64 14.03 -12.17
CA THR A 325 2.37 14.99 -13.00
C THR A 325 3.33 15.86 -12.18
N ILE A 326 3.10 15.99 -10.88
CA ILE A 326 3.96 16.78 -9.97
C ILE A 326 5.41 16.30 -10.07
N GLY A 327 6.33 17.23 -10.22
CA GLY A 327 7.76 16.97 -10.39
C GLY A 327 8.20 16.71 -11.83
N LYS A 328 7.29 16.59 -12.79
CA LYS A 328 7.59 16.55 -14.21
C LYS A 328 7.65 17.98 -14.78
N THR A 329 8.31 18.13 -15.93
CA THR A 329 8.16 19.37 -16.69
C THR A 329 6.78 19.41 -17.36
N GLN A 330 6.31 20.62 -17.74
CA GLN A 330 5.03 20.77 -18.43
C GLN A 330 4.95 19.91 -19.71
N ALA A 331 6.04 19.85 -20.49
CA ALA A 331 6.11 19.03 -21.70
C ALA A 331 6.11 17.52 -21.42
N GLU A 332 6.76 17.06 -20.33
CA GLU A 332 6.74 15.64 -19.94
C GLU A 332 5.36 15.23 -19.46
N ALA A 333 4.70 16.08 -18.68
CA ALA A 333 3.35 15.83 -18.20
C ALA A 333 2.33 15.77 -19.32
N GLN A 334 2.46 16.64 -20.34
CA GLN A 334 1.60 16.60 -21.51
C GLN A 334 1.67 15.24 -22.20
N ARG A 335 2.89 14.76 -22.53
CA ARG A 335 3.10 13.45 -23.15
C ARG A 335 2.56 12.31 -22.29
N PHE A 336 2.75 12.38 -20.97
CA PHE A 336 2.25 11.39 -20.03
C PHE A 336 0.72 11.34 -20.02
N LEU A 337 0.05 12.49 -19.91
CA LEU A 337 -1.42 12.59 -19.89
C LEU A 337 -2.03 12.19 -21.24
N GLU A 338 -1.42 12.60 -22.37
CA GLU A 338 -1.84 12.19 -23.71
C GLU A 338 -1.78 10.67 -23.89
N SER A 339 -0.75 10.00 -23.35
CA SER A 339 -0.64 8.54 -23.36
C SER A 339 -1.77 7.84 -22.61
N MET A 340 -2.42 8.54 -21.68
CA MET A 340 -3.59 8.08 -20.91
C MET A 340 -4.93 8.58 -21.49
N GLY A 341 -4.91 9.23 -22.65
CA GLY A 341 -6.10 9.80 -23.30
C GLY A 341 -6.67 11.02 -22.58
N LYS A 342 -5.85 11.73 -21.78
CA LYS A 342 -6.22 12.92 -21.01
C LYS A 342 -5.62 14.18 -21.62
N VAL A 343 -6.21 15.33 -21.29
CA VAL A 343 -5.78 16.66 -21.76
C VAL A 343 -5.18 17.42 -20.58
N GLN A 344 -4.04 18.06 -20.80
CA GLN A 344 -3.43 18.95 -19.84
C GLN A 344 -3.96 20.37 -19.97
N ASN A 345 -4.35 21.01 -18.84
CA ASN A 345 -4.57 22.45 -18.74
C ASN A 345 -3.42 23.07 -17.93
N ARG A 346 -2.57 23.86 -18.58
CA ARG A 346 -1.40 24.47 -17.95
C ARG A 346 -1.75 25.80 -17.30
N THR A 347 -1.36 25.99 -16.06
CA THR A 347 -1.48 27.25 -15.28
C THR A 347 -0.14 27.66 -14.68
N GLY A 348 -0.04 28.88 -14.20
CA GLY A 348 1.22 29.45 -13.70
C GLY A 348 2.24 29.67 -14.81
N ASP A 349 3.45 29.16 -14.67
CA ASP A 349 4.44 29.11 -15.74
C ASP A 349 4.09 27.97 -16.71
N THR A 350 3.68 28.33 -17.90
CA THR A 350 3.22 27.42 -18.94
C THR A 350 4.31 26.97 -19.90
N SER A 351 5.56 27.41 -19.71
CA SER A 351 6.72 27.02 -20.53
C SER A 351 6.99 25.52 -20.43
N ASP A 352 7.55 24.93 -21.48
CA ASP A 352 7.74 23.49 -21.58
C ASP A 352 8.67 22.90 -20.51
N ASP A 353 9.61 23.70 -20.01
CA ASP A 353 10.60 23.34 -18.98
C ASP A 353 10.18 23.71 -17.54
N ALA A 354 9.06 24.42 -17.38
CA ALA A 354 8.50 24.71 -16.06
C ALA A 354 8.16 23.41 -15.32
N ILE A 355 8.48 23.39 -14.02
CA ILE A 355 8.22 22.21 -13.16
C ILE A 355 6.82 22.30 -12.58
N ILE A 356 6.06 21.24 -12.71
CA ILE A 356 4.73 21.13 -12.12
C ILE A 356 4.88 20.89 -10.60
N VAL A 357 4.25 21.75 -9.83
CA VAL A 357 4.26 21.73 -8.36
C VAL A 357 2.91 21.32 -7.76
N GLU A 358 1.82 21.54 -8.51
CA GLU A 358 0.47 21.15 -8.11
C GLU A 358 -0.29 20.55 -9.30
N GLN A 359 -1.22 19.68 -9.00
CA GLN A 359 -2.09 19.00 -9.96
C GLN A 359 -3.51 18.96 -9.41
N GLU A 360 -4.52 19.24 -10.26
CA GLU A 360 -5.93 19.12 -9.89
C GLU A 360 -6.67 18.28 -10.93
N PRO A 361 -7.36 17.20 -10.53
CA PRO A 361 -7.40 16.63 -9.18
C PRO A 361 -6.05 16.02 -8.73
N GLU A 362 -5.69 16.20 -7.45
CA GLU A 362 -4.42 15.70 -6.90
C GLU A 362 -4.37 14.16 -6.85
N MET A 363 -5.48 13.52 -6.41
CA MET A 363 -5.52 12.08 -6.22
C MET A 363 -5.87 11.33 -7.49
N THR A 364 -5.15 10.25 -7.78
CA THR A 364 -5.33 9.40 -8.95
C THR A 364 -6.77 8.94 -9.17
N ILE A 365 -7.49 8.56 -8.10
CA ILE A 365 -8.88 8.08 -8.20
C ILE A 365 -9.81 9.14 -8.79
N TYR A 366 -9.63 10.39 -8.42
CA TYR A 366 -10.40 11.51 -9.00
C TYR A 366 -9.88 11.88 -10.38
N ALA A 367 -8.55 12.01 -10.52
CA ALA A 367 -7.90 12.31 -11.79
C ALA A 367 -8.24 11.27 -12.88
N SER A 368 -8.45 10.01 -12.52
CA SER A 368 -8.83 8.95 -13.48
C SER A 368 -10.19 9.19 -14.13
N LYS A 369 -11.12 9.82 -13.41
CA LYS A 369 -12.49 10.12 -13.88
C LYS A 369 -12.56 11.39 -14.72
N GLU A 370 -11.59 12.29 -14.58
CA GLU A 370 -11.55 13.54 -15.31
C GLU A 370 -10.84 13.39 -16.68
N LYS A 371 -11.31 14.14 -17.67
CA LYS A 371 -10.70 14.22 -18.99
C LYS A 371 -9.58 15.25 -19.04
N VAL A 372 -9.72 16.32 -18.25
CA VAL A 372 -8.78 17.44 -18.19
C VAL A 372 -8.11 17.43 -16.82
N ILE A 373 -6.79 17.52 -16.81
CA ILE A 373 -5.97 17.65 -15.60
C ILE A 373 -5.32 19.03 -15.61
N GLU A 374 -5.59 19.82 -14.58
CA GLU A 374 -4.94 21.12 -14.41
C GLU A 374 -3.58 20.93 -13.75
N THR A 375 -2.56 21.67 -14.23
CA THR A 375 -1.20 21.57 -13.73
C THR A 375 -0.62 22.96 -13.52
N LEU A 376 -0.21 23.27 -12.28
CA LEU A 376 0.45 24.51 -11.94
C LEU A 376 1.96 24.36 -12.11
N GLY A 377 2.53 25.10 -13.09
CA GLY A 377 3.96 25.16 -13.34
C GLY A 377 4.63 26.34 -12.61
N VAL A 378 5.87 26.14 -12.21
CA VAL A 378 6.76 27.19 -11.71
C VAL A 378 8.12 27.10 -12.42
N PRO A 379 8.90 28.19 -12.51
CA PRO A 379 10.26 28.14 -13.01
C PRO A 379 11.11 27.14 -12.22
N LYS A 380 12.01 26.42 -12.88
CA LYS A 380 12.81 25.34 -12.31
C LYS A 380 13.67 25.79 -11.11
N ASP A 381 14.17 27.03 -11.12
CA ASP A 381 14.95 27.65 -10.07
C ASP A 381 14.12 27.96 -8.80
N LYS A 382 12.80 27.97 -8.88
CA LYS A 382 11.88 28.13 -7.75
C LYS A 382 11.49 26.81 -7.06
N VAL A 383 12.06 25.68 -7.49
CA VAL A 383 11.91 24.37 -6.83
C VAL A 383 13.26 23.96 -6.21
N PHE A 384 13.39 24.19 -4.93
CA PHE A 384 14.65 24.11 -4.22
C PHE A 384 15.03 22.69 -3.79
N PRO A 385 16.24 22.22 -4.14
CA PRO A 385 16.71 20.90 -3.72
C PRO A 385 17.18 20.90 -2.26
N LEU A 386 16.87 19.81 -1.53
CA LEU A 386 17.34 19.56 -0.18
C LEU A 386 17.75 18.10 0.02
N THR A 387 18.69 17.84 0.93
CA THR A 387 19.00 16.50 1.41
C THR A 387 18.21 16.20 2.67
N MET A 388 17.90 14.92 2.86
CA MET A 388 17.27 14.39 4.08
C MET A 388 18.10 13.19 4.55
N ASP A 389 18.51 13.21 5.80
CA ASP A 389 19.30 12.15 6.42
C ASP A 389 18.38 11.19 7.17
N SER A 390 17.83 10.24 6.43
CA SER A 390 16.88 9.25 6.97
C SER A 390 17.52 8.23 7.92
N GLU A 391 18.85 8.08 7.92
CA GLU A 391 19.56 7.18 8.83
C GLU A 391 19.79 7.83 10.19
N ALA A 392 20.21 9.08 10.21
CA ALA A 392 20.52 9.80 11.45
C ALA A 392 19.28 10.46 12.10
N SER A 393 18.23 10.75 11.32
CA SER A 393 17.03 11.46 11.78
C SER A 393 15.74 10.88 11.19
N PRO A 394 15.45 9.57 11.36
CA PRO A 394 14.34 8.89 10.69
C PRO A 394 12.97 9.50 11.04
N TRP A 395 12.72 9.86 12.30
CA TRP A 395 11.45 10.44 12.74
C TRP A 395 11.29 11.88 12.30
N THR A 396 12.38 12.67 12.31
CA THR A 396 12.42 14.05 11.83
C THR A 396 12.15 14.12 10.33
N VAL A 397 12.79 13.25 9.53
CA VAL A 397 12.55 13.12 8.09
C VAL A 397 11.11 12.71 7.79
N ARG A 398 10.59 11.75 8.55
CA ARG A 398 9.21 11.32 8.41
C ARG A 398 8.21 12.43 8.71
N TYR A 399 8.41 13.16 9.80
CA TYR A 399 7.60 14.32 10.12
C TYR A 399 7.62 15.35 8.98
N PHE A 400 8.81 15.72 8.51
CA PHE A 400 8.98 16.66 7.41
C PHE A 400 8.21 16.23 6.16
N ARG A 401 8.38 14.97 5.74
CA ARG A 401 7.67 14.44 4.57
C ARG A 401 6.16 14.54 4.70
N LYS A 402 5.61 14.27 5.89
CA LYS A 402 4.17 14.40 6.15
C LYS A 402 3.68 15.83 6.04
N VAL A 403 4.35 16.75 6.72
CA VAL A 403 3.92 18.15 6.77
C VAL A 403 4.02 18.83 5.41
N THR A 404 5.05 18.48 4.63
CA THR A 404 5.25 19.03 3.28
C THR A 404 4.52 18.28 2.18
N GLY A 405 3.91 17.11 2.47
CA GLY A 405 3.26 16.25 1.49
C GLY A 405 4.22 15.35 0.69
N MET A 406 5.51 15.34 0.99
CA MET A 406 6.52 14.53 0.29
C MET A 406 6.42 13.02 0.62
N ASP A 407 5.49 12.60 1.43
CA ASP A 407 5.19 11.18 1.66
C ASP A 407 4.44 10.52 0.49
N HIS A 408 3.71 11.33 -0.31
CA HIS A 408 2.96 10.84 -1.48
C HIS A 408 3.24 11.62 -2.77
N LYS A 409 3.97 12.73 -2.74
CA LYS A 409 4.37 13.49 -3.94
C LYS A 409 5.85 13.87 -3.93
N PRO A 410 6.49 14.03 -5.10
CA PRO A 410 7.94 14.29 -5.18
C PRO A 410 8.33 15.72 -4.83
N ILE A 411 7.38 16.67 -4.87
CA ILE A 411 7.58 18.07 -4.49
C ILE A 411 6.76 18.35 -3.26
N GLY A 412 7.43 18.88 -2.23
CA GLY A 412 6.83 19.34 -0.99
C GLY A 412 6.58 20.83 -0.99
N THR A 413 5.61 21.26 -0.19
CA THR A 413 5.27 22.66 0.03
C THR A 413 5.63 23.07 1.45
N MET A 414 6.32 24.21 1.61
CA MET A 414 6.62 24.83 2.90
C MET A 414 6.06 26.25 2.90
N LYS A 415 5.19 26.59 3.85
CA LYS A 415 4.66 27.94 4.00
C LYS A 415 5.54 28.74 4.93
N VAL A 416 6.02 29.90 4.49
CA VAL A 416 6.86 30.79 5.29
C VAL A 416 6.07 31.26 6.51
N HIS A 417 6.59 30.94 7.69
CA HIS A 417 6.00 31.34 8.97
C HIS A 417 6.47 32.75 9.37
N PHE A 418 7.79 32.97 9.31
CA PHE A 418 8.38 34.20 9.71
C PHE A 418 9.75 34.42 9.05
N THR A 419 9.96 35.63 8.49
CA THR A 419 11.23 36.07 7.93
C THR A 419 11.26 37.61 7.84
N PHE A 420 12.43 38.18 7.97
CA PHE A 420 12.71 39.61 7.68
C PHE A 420 14.17 39.82 7.30
N GLU A 421 14.48 40.94 6.69
CA GLU A 421 15.84 41.30 6.25
C GLU A 421 16.83 41.32 7.44
N GLY A 422 17.96 40.60 7.29
CA GLY A 422 18.98 40.45 8.32
C GLY A 422 18.69 39.35 9.37
N MET A 423 17.64 38.55 9.18
CA MET A 423 17.37 37.43 10.07
C MET A 423 18.37 36.29 9.80
N PRO A 424 18.96 35.64 10.85
CA PRO A 424 19.96 34.57 10.67
C PRO A 424 19.34 33.22 10.25
N MET A 425 18.02 33.13 10.07
CA MET A 425 17.28 31.94 9.68
C MET A 425 15.96 32.34 9.02
N ILE A 426 15.37 31.41 8.27
CA ILE A 426 13.99 31.46 7.80
C ILE A 426 13.20 30.31 8.43
N THR A 427 11.98 30.59 8.89
CA THR A 427 11.12 29.61 9.52
C THR A 427 9.85 29.36 8.71
N PHE A 428 9.38 28.11 8.73
CA PHE A 428 8.20 27.67 8.01
C PHE A 428 7.19 27.03 8.98
N GLU A 429 5.91 27.13 8.63
CA GLU A 429 4.84 26.53 9.41
C GLU A 429 5.03 25.00 9.51
N GLY A 430 4.71 24.45 10.66
CA GLY A 430 4.67 23.02 10.92
C GLY A 430 3.35 22.62 11.56
N ASP A 431 3.21 21.32 11.90
CA ASP A 431 2.05 20.79 12.62
C ASP A 431 2.44 20.37 14.04
N PRO A 432 2.08 21.15 15.08
CA PRO A 432 2.40 20.83 16.47
C PRO A 432 1.76 19.52 16.98
N LYS A 433 0.66 19.05 16.35
CA LYS A 433 0.01 17.79 16.72
C LYS A 433 0.81 16.60 16.21
N LEU A 434 1.26 16.65 14.95
CA LEU A 434 2.13 15.63 14.38
C LEU A 434 3.52 15.61 15.02
N ALA A 435 3.97 16.76 15.56
CA ALA A 435 5.26 16.89 16.26
C ALA A 435 5.20 16.50 17.75
N ALA A 436 4.04 16.05 18.27
CA ALA A 436 3.87 15.75 19.69
C ALA A 436 4.84 14.67 20.20
N ASP A 437 5.18 13.71 19.35
CA ASP A 437 6.08 12.60 19.66
C ASP A 437 7.44 12.70 18.94
N LEU A 438 7.79 13.89 18.45
CA LEU A 438 9.05 14.13 17.76
C LEU A 438 10.19 14.31 18.78
N TYR A 439 10.78 13.19 19.18
CA TYR A 439 11.93 13.19 20.11
C TYR A 439 13.16 13.90 19.50
N PRO A 440 14.07 14.42 20.36
CA PRO A 440 15.37 14.88 19.89
C PRO A 440 16.12 13.75 19.19
N GLU A 441 16.36 13.92 17.89
CA GLU A 441 17.25 13.09 17.10
C GLU A 441 18.51 13.92 16.81
N ARG A 442 19.33 13.56 15.91
CA ARG A 442 20.53 14.27 15.49
C ARG A 442 20.47 15.80 15.78
N THR A 443 20.95 16.22 16.92
CA THR A 443 21.14 17.63 17.26
C THR A 443 22.49 18.11 16.69
N PHE A 444 22.65 19.42 16.48
CA PHE A 444 23.92 19.93 16.00
C PHE A 444 25.01 19.84 17.09
N GLU A 445 26.24 19.50 16.67
CA GLU A 445 27.40 19.43 17.53
C GLU A 445 28.37 20.57 17.16
N GLY A 446 28.74 21.37 18.15
CA GLY A 446 29.65 22.51 18.01
C GLY A 446 28.99 23.70 17.35
N ARG A 447 28.56 23.62 16.09
CA ARG A 447 27.89 24.76 15.39
C ARG A 447 26.89 24.26 14.35
N SER A 448 25.82 25.05 14.18
CA SER A 448 24.91 24.94 13.04
C SER A 448 25.44 25.82 11.90
N VAL A 449 25.46 25.29 10.69
CA VAL A 449 26.04 25.97 9.53
C VAL A 449 24.97 26.44 8.54
N ARG A 450 25.34 27.42 7.70
CA ARG A 450 24.45 27.94 6.66
C ARG A 450 23.92 26.79 5.78
N GLY A 451 22.59 26.74 5.60
CA GLY A 451 21.87 25.73 4.84
C GLY A 451 21.41 24.51 5.64
N ASP A 452 21.78 24.40 6.94
CA ASP A 452 21.22 23.35 7.77
C ASP A 452 19.70 23.55 7.89
N ILE A 453 18.96 22.45 7.71
CA ILE A 453 17.51 22.39 7.93
C ILE A 453 17.27 21.59 9.20
N GLY A 454 16.41 22.12 10.06
CA GLY A 454 16.03 21.45 11.28
C GLY A 454 14.57 21.65 11.62
N ILE A 455 14.13 20.90 12.60
CA ILE A 455 12.75 20.92 13.09
C ILE A 455 12.79 21.04 14.61
N THR A 456 11.98 21.96 15.16
CA THR A 456 11.79 22.07 16.61
C THR A 456 11.10 20.81 17.13
N ASN A 457 11.77 20.09 18.02
CA ASN A 457 11.25 18.82 18.55
C ASN A 457 10.34 19.03 19.77
N MET A 458 9.85 17.94 20.36
CA MET A 458 8.88 17.97 21.47
C MET A 458 9.37 18.64 22.75
N SER A 459 10.69 18.85 22.91
CA SER A 459 11.26 19.48 24.10
C SER A 459 10.96 20.99 24.20
N ARG A 460 10.39 21.59 23.14
CA ARG A 460 10.08 23.04 23.08
C ARG A 460 8.59 23.30 22.79
N PRO A 461 8.06 24.46 23.25
CA PRO A 461 6.65 24.84 23.02
C PRO A 461 6.26 24.95 21.54
N GLN A 462 7.17 25.46 20.69
CA GLN A 462 6.95 25.65 19.25
C GLN A 462 7.35 24.42 18.42
N ARG A 463 7.10 23.22 18.98
CA ARG A 463 7.41 21.97 18.33
C ARG A 463 6.80 21.86 16.94
N GLY A 464 7.57 21.31 16.02
CA GLY A 464 7.17 21.12 14.62
C GLY A 464 7.55 22.27 13.70
N LEU A 465 7.98 23.43 14.21
CA LEU A 465 8.48 24.52 13.38
C LEU A 465 9.69 24.03 12.55
N ILE A 466 9.66 24.30 11.24
CA ILE A 466 10.75 23.97 10.33
C ILE A 466 11.62 25.23 10.18
N GLY A 467 12.95 25.09 10.18
CA GLY A 467 13.85 26.21 10.01
C GLY A 467 15.01 25.89 9.08
N ILE A 468 15.47 26.90 8.35
CA ILE A 468 16.69 26.86 7.53
C ILE A 468 17.65 27.92 8.08
N ARG A 469 18.89 27.49 8.37
CA ARG A 469 19.93 28.39 8.87
C ARG A 469 20.53 29.23 7.73
N LEU A 470 20.60 30.54 7.90
CA LEU A 470 21.18 31.48 6.93
C LEU A 470 22.59 31.94 7.31
N GLU A 471 22.90 31.95 8.61
CA GLU A 471 24.19 32.30 9.17
C GLU A 471 24.67 31.21 10.13
N GLU A 472 25.97 31.03 10.27
CA GLU A 472 26.53 30.06 11.22
C GLU A 472 26.26 30.49 12.67
N SER A 473 26.01 29.52 13.57
CA SER A 473 25.84 29.80 15.00
C SER A 473 26.37 28.63 15.84
N GLU A 474 27.10 28.95 16.91
CA GLU A 474 27.55 27.96 17.90
C GLU A 474 26.47 27.72 18.97
N GLU A 475 25.48 28.56 19.10
CA GLU A 475 24.47 28.54 20.17
C GLU A 475 23.11 28.06 19.67
N PHE A 476 22.69 28.53 18.48
CA PHE A 476 21.34 28.28 17.97
C PHE A 476 21.31 27.40 16.72
N GLY A 477 20.39 26.46 16.68
CA GLY A 477 20.10 25.61 15.53
C GLY A 477 19.28 26.30 14.43
N PRO A 478 18.89 25.55 13.39
CA PRO A 478 18.15 26.09 12.24
C PRO A 478 16.81 26.74 12.58
N THR A 479 16.17 26.33 13.66
CA THR A 479 14.87 26.88 14.11
C THR A 479 15.02 28.01 15.15
N GLY A 480 16.24 28.42 15.46
CA GLY A 480 16.51 29.42 16.51
C GLY A 480 16.48 28.85 17.93
N GLU A 481 16.33 27.57 18.08
CA GLU A 481 16.39 26.90 19.38
C GLU A 481 17.80 26.42 19.68
N GLU A 482 18.19 26.48 20.95
CA GLU A 482 19.41 25.82 21.43
C GLU A 482 19.32 24.31 21.34
N THR A 483 20.47 23.62 21.36
CA THR A 483 20.49 22.16 21.50
C THR A 483 20.00 21.76 22.93
N PRO A 484 19.15 20.72 23.10
CA PRO A 484 18.64 19.75 22.12
C PRO A 484 17.29 20.12 21.48
N GLY A 485 16.86 21.38 21.51
CA GLY A 485 15.53 21.81 21.03
C GLY A 485 15.27 21.63 19.54
N THR A 486 16.32 21.60 18.72
CA THR A 486 16.27 21.40 17.27
C THR A 486 16.87 20.06 16.88
N SER A 487 16.15 19.28 16.06
CA SER A 487 16.66 18.10 15.37
C SER A 487 17.02 18.45 13.93
N ILE A 488 18.21 18.03 13.47
CA ILE A 488 18.69 18.30 12.11
C ILE A 488 18.09 17.31 11.13
N LEU A 489 17.33 17.82 10.16
CA LEU A 489 16.74 17.04 9.06
C LEU A 489 17.77 16.68 7.98
N GLY A 490 18.58 17.64 7.60
CA GLY A 490 19.50 17.56 6.48
C GLY A 490 20.00 18.94 6.07
N ARG A 491 20.18 19.13 4.76
CA ARG A 491 20.73 20.38 4.22
C ARG A 491 19.99 20.88 2.99
N PHE A 492 19.72 22.17 2.95
CA PHE A 492 19.28 22.91 1.77
C PHE A 492 20.47 23.09 0.82
N ILE A 493 20.31 22.73 -0.46
CA ILE A 493 21.37 22.77 -1.48
C ILE A 493 21.14 23.90 -2.48
N GLY A 494 19.92 24.46 -2.51
CA GLY A 494 19.56 25.59 -3.37
C GLY A 494 20.32 26.86 -3.03
N ASP A 495 20.13 27.88 -3.86
CA ASP A 495 20.64 29.22 -3.58
C ASP A 495 19.82 29.88 -2.48
N LEU A 496 20.44 30.11 -1.32
CA LEU A 496 19.78 30.71 -0.16
C LEU A 496 19.56 32.23 -0.34
N ASP A 497 20.40 32.89 -1.14
CA ASP A 497 20.25 34.32 -1.39
C ASP A 497 19.09 34.57 -2.36
N ASP A 498 18.91 33.66 -3.38
CA ASP A 498 17.72 33.68 -4.25
C ASP A 498 16.43 33.37 -3.46
N LEU A 499 16.48 32.37 -2.55
CA LEU A 499 15.36 32.07 -1.67
C LEU A 499 14.97 33.33 -0.84
N MET A 500 15.95 33.98 -0.19
CA MET A 500 15.67 35.11 0.68
C MET A 500 15.18 36.35 -0.06
N SER A 501 15.68 36.59 -1.26
CA SER A 501 15.28 37.75 -2.07
C SER A 501 13.86 37.66 -2.61
N GLY A 502 13.29 36.45 -2.65
CA GLY A 502 12.03 36.16 -3.32
C GLY A 502 10.86 35.75 -2.42
N VAL A 503 11.03 35.72 -1.07
CA VAL A 503 9.98 35.22 -0.18
C VAL A 503 9.61 36.21 0.92
N SER A 504 8.32 36.22 1.25
CA SER A 504 7.70 36.98 2.34
C SER A 504 6.90 36.04 3.24
N GLU A 505 6.52 36.53 4.42
CA GLU A 505 5.65 35.78 5.33
C GLU A 505 4.34 35.37 4.64
N GLY A 506 3.98 34.09 4.76
CA GLY A 506 2.80 33.49 4.13
C GLY A 506 3.02 32.90 2.73
N ASP A 507 4.16 33.17 2.09
CA ASP A 507 4.48 32.61 0.77
C ASP A 507 4.74 31.10 0.84
N ILE A 508 4.50 30.43 -0.29
CA ILE A 508 4.76 29.00 -0.46
C ILE A 508 6.10 28.79 -1.15
N VAL A 509 6.94 27.98 -0.53
CA VAL A 509 8.24 27.54 -1.06
C VAL A 509 8.12 26.07 -1.46
N TYR A 510 8.51 25.76 -2.70
CA TYR A 510 8.50 24.40 -3.23
C TYR A 510 9.87 23.74 -3.07
N VAL A 511 9.87 22.53 -2.52
CA VAL A 511 11.10 21.79 -2.24
C VAL A 511 11.05 20.37 -2.82
N ARG A 512 12.20 19.85 -3.19
CA ARG A 512 12.35 18.48 -3.66
C ARG A 512 13.57 17.81 -3.06
N ARG A 513 13.61 16.49 -3.09
CA ARG A 513 14.83 15.77 -2.75
C ARG A 513 15.91 16.07 -3.78
N ALA A 514 17.12 16.36 -3.31
CA ALA A 514 18.29 16.53 -4.16
C ALA A 514 18.67 15.21 -4.85
N THR A 515 19.11 15.31 -6.09
CA THR A 515 19.66 14.14 -6.81
C THR A 515 21.01 13.75 -6.20
N PRO A 516 21.49 12.50 -6.41
CA PRO A 516 22.82 12.07 -5.95
C PRO A 516 23.96 12.97 -6.45
N GLU A 517 23.81 13.53 -7.67
CA GLU A 517 24.78 14.44 -8.28
C GLU A 517 24.82 15.81 -7.59
N GLU A 518 23.65 16.33 -7.21
CA GLU A 518 23.51 17.61 -6.47
C GLU A 518 24.01 17.45 -5.03
N SER A 519 23.84 16.27 -4.44
CA SER A 519 24.26 15.95 -3.07
C SER A 519 25.76 15.72 -2.93
N ALA A 520 26.47 15.48 -4.06
CA ALA A 520 27.90 15.24 -4.06
C ALA A 520 28.66 16.51 -3.64
N PRO A 521 29.66 16.45 -2.75
CA PRO A 521 30.44 17.61 -2.34
C PRO A 521 31.09 18.26 -3.56
N LYS A 522 30.72 19.52 -3.84
CA LYS A 522 31.33 20.30 -4.93
C LYS A 522 32.84 20.32 -4.67
N LYS A 523 33.63 19.69 -5.54
CA LYS A 523 35.11 19.76 -5.48
C LYS A 523 35.48 21.26 -5.44
N ALA A 524 36.04 21.70 -4.32
CA ALA A 524 36.51 23.05 -4.16
C ALA A 524 37.38 23.41 -5.38
N LYS A 525 37.00 24.45 -6.12
CA LYS A 525 37.81 25.01 -7.20
C LYS A 525 39.14 25.39 -6.56
N ARG A 526 40.21 24.68 -6.92
CA ARG A 526 41.55 25.06 -6.51
C ARG A 526 41.77 26.53 -6.89
N PRO A 527 42.18 27.39 -5.97
CA PRO A 527 42.49 28.79 -6.30
C PRO A 527 43.57 28.81 -7.40
N ALA A 528 43.31 29.61 -8.43
CA ALA A 528 44.25 29.78 -9.54
C ALA A 528 45.60 30.20 -8.98
N LYS A 529 46.64 29.43 -9.30
CA LYS A 529 48.03 29.74 -8.92
C LYS A 529 48.37 31.17 -9.40
N ALA A 530 48.57 32.05 -8.47
CA ALA A 530 49.22 33.33 -8.74
C ALA A 530 50.65 33.06 -9.29
N LYS A 531 50.92 33.63 -10.45
CA LYS A 531 52.27 33.61 -11.05
C LYS A 531 53.21 34.36 -10.12
N SER A 532 54.08 33.63 -9.39
CA SER A 532 55.22 34.26 -8.71
C SER A 532 56.39 34.42 -9.70
N VAL A 533 56.83 35.67 -9.78
CA VAL A 533 58.05 36.07 -10.47
C VAL A 533 59.26 35.43 -9.79
N ALA A 534 60.15 34.87 -10.59
CA ALA A 534 61.37 34.23 -10.15
C ALA A 534 62.41 35.26 -9.71
N GLU A 535 63.00 35.06 -8.53
CA GLU A 535 64.35 35.53 -8.23
C GLU A 535 65.06 34.45 -7.42
N GLY A 536 66.25 34.09 -7.91
CA GLY A 536 67.03 33.00 -7.44
C GLY A 536 67.81 33.28 -6.16
N GLN A 537 68.10 32.24 -5.41
CA GLN A 537 69.42 32.02 -4.79
C GLN A 537 69.54 30.66 -4.08
N LYS A 538 70.56 29.96 -4.49
CA LYS A 538 71.46 28.97 -3.82
C LYS A 538 70.97 28.04 -2.71
N LYS A 539 71.15 26.76 -2.97
CA LYS A 539 71.31 25.65 -2.00
C LYS A 539 72.42 25.88 -0.97
N PRO A 540 72.29 25.29 0.26
CA PRO A 540 73.23 24.18 0.60
C PRO A 540 72.60 22.97 1.33
N ALA A 541 73.14 21.86 1.03
CA ALA A 541 73.44 20.60 1.69
C ALA A 541 72.58 20.00 2.83
N LYS A 542 72.25 18.71 2.63
CA LYS A 542 71.78 17.71 3.61
C LYS A 542 72.75 17.47 4.76
N PRO A 543 72.29 16.97 5.89
CA PRO A 543 72.86 15.80 6.48
C PRO A 543 71.91 14.65 6.83
N LYS A 544 72.54 13.50 6.99
CA LYS A 544 72.05 12.13 7.08
C LYS A 544 71.27 11.81 8.37
N ALA A 545 70.38 10.82 8.26
CA ALA A 545 69.79 10.08 9.34
C ALA A 545 70.76 9.25 10.19
N PRO A 546 70.34 8.84 11.38
CA PRO A 546 70.72 7.50 11.83
C PRO A 546 69.51 6.64 12.26
N ALA A 547 69.87 5.34 12.23
CA ALA A 547 69.02 4.17 12.23
C ALA A 547 68.37 3.78 13.58
N ALA A 548 67.36 3.01 13.43
CA ALA A 548 66.65 2.00 14.24
C ALA A 548 67.20 1.58 15.61
N LYS A 549 66.26 1.34 16.53
CA LYS A 549 66.29 0.16 17.44
C LYS A 549 64.86 -0.33 17.72
N LYS A 550 64.71 -1.65 17.45
CA LYS A 550 63.57 -2.48 17.84
C LYS A 550 63.57 -2.72 19.35
N ALA A 551 62.43 -2.71 20.00
CA ALA A 551 62.25 -3.40 21.27
C ALA A 551 60.91 -4.14 21.24
N LYS A 552 60.99 -5.45 21.46
CA LYS A 552 59.86 -6.36 21.73
C LYS A 552 59.45 -6.21 23.20
N SER A 553 58.17 -6.25 23.49
CA SER A 553 57.69 -6.71 24.80
C SER A 553 56.33 -7.40 24.66
N THR A 554 56.35 -8.61 25.11
CA THR A 554 55.29 -9.57 25.38
C THR A 554 54.42 -9.11 26.54
N VAL A 555 53.10 -9.21 26.42
CA VAL A 555 52.20 -9.22 27.57
C VAL A 555 51.15 -10.30 27.42
N LYS A 556 50.99 -11.01 28.54
CA LYS A 556 50.16 -12.18 28.80
C LYS A 556 48.66 -11.90 28.80
N ARG A 557 47.92 -12.89 28.31
CA ARG A 557 46.47 -13.08 28.51
C ARG A 557 46.13 -13.37 29.98
N SER A 558 45.06 -12.83 30.51
CA SER A 558 44.29 -13.38 31.62
C SER A 558 42.78 -13.36 31.30
N LYS A 559 42.15 -14.50 31.52
CA LYS A 559 40.67 -14.71 31.38
C LYS A 559 39.94 -14.16 32.60
N PRO A 560 38.71 -13.73 32.50
CA PRO A 560 37.82 -13.51 33.66
C PRO A 560 37.06 -14.78 34.02
N LYS A 561 36.81 -14.92 35.32
CA LYS A 561 35.88 -15.88 35.94
C LYS A 561 34.47 -15.32 35.95
N GLU A 562 33.53 -16.25 35.80
CA GLU A 562 32.12 -16.16 36.16
C GLU A 562 31.91 -15.87 37.64
N ASP A 563 30.91 -15.03 37.92
CA ASP A 563 29.87 -15.26 38.92
C ASP A 563 28.60 -14.56 38.46
#